data_42a1e7d72b1f8a21e216a2fd06c3a29e
#
_entry.id   42a1e7d72b1f8a21e216a2fd06c3a29e
#
_cell.length_a   1.000
_cell.length_b   1.000
_cell.length_c   1.000
_cell.angle_alpha   90.00
_cell.angle_beta   90.00
_cell.angle_gamma   90.00
#
_symmetry.space_group_name_H-M   'P 1'
#
loop_
_entity.id
_entity.type
_entity.pdbx_description
1 polymer ?
#
loop_
_entity_poly.entity_id
_entity_poly.type
_entity_poly.pdbx_seq_one_letter_code
_entity_poly.pdbx_strand_id
1 'polypeptide(L)'
;MTMEVRQARAEDHEDVVAFTSDTWSDRFDRGDYIPEVFPEWVETDGPDQHTVVAEAEDGRAIGVCQVVALSAHETWAQGMRVADDARAKGVAEAMNDACFAWARDRGATVCRNMVFSWNAPGLGAARGVGYDPAAEFRWAHPDPDADARADANGAGGLEAISDPDAAWSYWQRSDAAEELVGLTLDPAESWALSEATRERFRTAADERRAFAVQGNDGTHGAAVRTREYERESGGDDGDGASERWVEYGVGAWDDVHAAQTLFAALARDAADLGADRTRVLIPETPRHVSDAAYAGIAVSENPDFVMAADLTGTD
;
A
#
# COMPACT_ATOMS: atom_id res chain seq x y z
N MET A 1 9.42 -4.22 32.80
CA MET A 1 7.94 -4.20 32.88
C MET A 1 7.49 -5.59 32.47
N THR A 2 6.67 -6.24 33.27
CA THR A 2 6.08 -7.50 32.87
C THR A 2 4.92 -7.17 31.94
N MET A 3 4.84 -7.84 30.81
CA MET A 3 3.76 -7.72 29.82
C MET A 3 3.53 -9.08 29.16
N GLU A 4 2.35 -9.27 28.64
CA GLU A 4 1.97 -10.44 27.85
C GLU A 4 1.47 -9.99 26.47
N VAL A 5 1.90 -10.66 25.40
CA VAL A 5 1.33 -10.45 24.08
C VAL A 5 0.31 -11.54 23.83
N ARG A 6 -0.91 -11.14 23.52
CA ARG A 6 -2.04 -12.02 23.25
C ARG A 6 -2.88 -11.54 22.08
N GLN A 7 -3.74 -12.41 21.58
CA GLN A 7 -4.75 -12.01 20.60
C GLN A 7 -5.64 -10.90 21.18
N ALA A 8 -5.94 -9.91 20.33
CA ALA A 8 -6.84 -8.81 20.67
C ALA A 8 -8.27 -9.30 20.91
N ARG A 9 -9.02 -8.54 21.70
CA ARG A 9 -10.43 -8.78 22.03
C ARG A 9 -11.22 -7.49 21.89
N ALA A 10 -12.54 -7.61 21.73
CA ALA A 10 -13.41 -6.43 21.62
C ALA A 10 -13.32 -5.49 22.84
N GLU A 11 -13.07 -6.05 24.03
CA GLU A 11 -12.89 -5.28 25.26
C GLU A 11 -11.63 -4.40 25.29
N ASP A 12 -10.64 -4.66 24.44
CA ASP A 12 -9.42 -3.86 24.36
C ASP A 12 -9.62 -2.53 23.64
N HIS A 13 -10.78 -2.33 22.99
CA HIS A 13 -11.04 -1.17 22.14
C HIS A 13 -10.88 0.16 22.89
N GLU A 14 -11.40 0.27 24.12
CA GLU A 14 -11.32 1.49 24.91
C GLU A 14 -9.85 1.89 25.19
N ASP A 15 -9.01 0.91 25.57
CA ASP A 15 -7.59 1.13 25.79
C ASP A 15 -6.87 1.51 24.49
N VAL A 16 -7.17 0.80 23.38
CA VAL A 16 -6.58 1.07 22.06
C VAL A 16 -6.91 2.49 21.60
N VAL A 17 -8.16 2.91 21.71
CA VAL A 17 -8.59 4.29 21.42
C VAL A 17 -7.79 5.29 22.25
N ALA A 18 -7.62 5.03 23.56
CA ALA A 18 -6.97 5.95 24.47
C ALA A 18 -5.51 6.27 24.11
N PHE A 19 -4.76 5.33 23.52
CA PHE A 19 -3.35 5.58 23.17
C PHE A 19 -3.11 5.78 21.67
N THR A 20 -4.12 5.63 20.81
CA THR A 20 -3.94 5.79 19.35
C THR A 20 -4.56 7.07 18.79
N SER A 21 -5.66 7.58 19.37
CA SER A 21 -6.47 8.68 18.81
C SER A 21 -5.67 9.92 18.42
N ASP A 22 -4.65 10.26 19.17
CA ASP A 22 -3.82 11.46 18.95
C ASP A 22 -2.58 11.18 18.09
N THR A 23 -2.39 9.94 17.63
CA THR A 23 -1.23 9.59 16.81
C THR A 23 -1.27 10.38 15.50
N TRP A 24 -0.22 11.17 15.24
CA TRP A 24 -0.07 12.03 14.07
C TRP A 24 -1.16 13.11 13.88
N SER A 25 -1.85 13.51 14.94
CA SER A 25 -2.81 14.61 14.92
C SER A 25 -2.19 15.97 14.50
N ASP A 26 -0.87 16.08 14.56
CA ASP A 26 -0.09 17.21 14.05
C ASP A 26 0.13 17.18 12.53
N ARG A 27 -0.23 16.08 11.86
CA ARG A 27 -0.03 15.87 10.42
C ARG A 27 -1.30 15.57 9.64
N PHE A 28 -2.27 14.93 10.30
CA PHE A 28 -3.53 14.52 9.69
C PHE A 28 -4.71 15.03 10.51
N ASP A 29 -5.58 15.79 9.88
CA ASP A 29 -6.77 16.39 10.52
C ASP A 29 -7.72 15.34 11.13
N ARG A 30 -7.70 14.10 10.62
CA ARG A 30 -8.57 12.99 11.07
C ARG A 30 -8.03 12.19 12.26
N GLY A 31 -6.81 12.44 12.72
CA GLY A 31 -6.16 11.59 13.71
C GLY A 31 -5.77 10.20 13.16
N ASP A 32 -5.62 9.23 14.06
CA ASP A 32 -5.27 7.84 13.70
C ASP A 32 -6.52 7.05 13.26
N TYR A 33 -6.36 6.21 12.26
CA TYR A 33 -7.42 5.33 11.74
C TYR A 33 -7.67 4.10 12.62
N ILE A 34 -6.74 3.72 13.49
CA ILE A 34 -6.83 2.50 14.32
C ILE A 34 -8.13 2.42 15.15
N PRO A 35 -8.58 3.48 15.81
CA PRO A 35 -9.86 3.45 16.54
C PRO A 35 -11.04 2.97 15.70
N GLU A 36 -11.08 3.35 14.44
CA GLU A 36 -12.20 3.02 13.53
C GLU A 36 -12.13 1.56 13.02
N VAL A 37 -10.92 1.07 12.71
CA VAL A 37 -10.74 -0.26 12.11
C VAL A 37 -10.55 -1.38 13.13
N PHE A 38 -10.15 -1.09 14.36
CA PHE A 38 -9.86 -2.10 15.38
C PHE A 38 -11.03 -3.06 15.66
N PRO A 39 -12.30 -2.62 15.77
CA PRO A 39 -13.42 -3.52 15.96
C PRO A 39 -13.57 -4.54 14.81
N GLU A 40 -13.43 -4.08 13.56
CA GLU A 40 -13.47 -4.96 12.38
C GLU A 40 -12.30 -5.96 12.39
N TRP A 41 -11.09 -5.50 12.73
CA TRP A 41 -9.93 -6.39 12.82
C TRP A 41 -10.14 -7.52 13.80
N VAL A 42 -10.70 -7.24 14.98
CA VAL A 42 -11.00 -8.25 16.01
C VAL A 42 -12.12 -9.19 15.54
N GLU A 43 -13.15 -8.66 14.89
CA GLU A 43 -14.27 -9.47 14.39
C GLU A 43 -13.86 -10.42 13.27
N THR A 44 -12.95 -9.98 12.41
CA THR A 44 -12.49 -10.73 11.23
C THR A 44 -11.21 -11.54 11.48
N ASP A 45 -10.63 -11.48 12.67
CA ASP A 45 -9.48 -12.34 13.04
C ASP A 45 -9.78 -13.81 12.77
N GLY A 46 -8.83 -14.50 12.14
CA GLY A 46 -9.03 -15.87 11.69
C GLY A 46 -7.79 -16.50 11.05
N PRO A 47 -7.98 -17.37 10.05
CA PRO A 47 -6.84 -18.02 9.41
C PRO A 47 -5.97 -17.08 8.59
N ASP A 48 -6.54 -15.97 8.08
CA ASP A 48 -5.85 -15.10 7.15
C ASP A 48 -5.35 -13.80 7.78
N GLN A 49 -5.73 -13.51 9.03
CA GLN A 49 -5.24 -12.34 9.77
C GLN A 49 -5.24 -12.57 11.27
N HIS A 50 -4.41 -11.80 11.98
CA HIS A 50 -4.24 -11.92 13.42
C HIS A 50 -3.88 -10.58 14.03
N THR A 51 -4.75 -10.11 14.92
CA THR A 51 -4.57 -8.87 15.66
C THR A 51 -4.05 -9.19 17.06
N VAL A 52 -2.94 -8.58 17.45
CA VAL A 52 -2.34 -8.76 18.77
C VAL A 52 -2.35 -7.47 19.58
N VAL A 53 -2.47 -7.60 20.88
CA VAL A 53 -2.24 -6.53 21.84
C VAL A 53 -1.16 -6.94 22.84
N ALA A 54 -0.39 -5.97 23.30
CA ALA A 54 0.46 -6.12 24.49
C ALA A 54 -0.33 -5.66 25.69
N GLU A 55 -0.51 -6.57 26.67
CA GLU A 55 -1.22 -6.31 27.92
C GLU A 55 -0.21 -6.10 29.07
N ALA A 56 -0.40 -5.03 29.83
CA ALA A 56 0.38 -4.74 31.03
C ALA A 56 -0.12 -5.56 32.24
N GLU A 57 0.64 -5.58 33.35
CA GLU A 57 0.28 -6.32 34.59
C GLU A 57 -1.08 -5.91 35.19
N ASP A 58 -1.54 -4.71 34.91
CA ASP A 58 -2.83 -4.19 35.38
C ASP A 58 -4.01 -4.57 34.45
N GLY A 59 -3.74 -5.31 33.39
CA GLY A 59 -4.72 -5.77 32.40
C GLY A 59 -5.01 -4.78 31.27
N ARG A 60 -4.36 -3.61 31.26
CA ARG A 60 -4.54 -2.57 30.23
C ARG A 60 -3.78 -2.93 28.94
N ALA A 61 -4.41 -2.78 27.80
CA ALA A 61 -3.71 -2.85 26.52
C ALA A 61 -2.81 -1.62 26.33
N ILE A 62 -1.53 -1.86 26.02
CA ILE A 62 -0.49 -0.82 25.87
C ILE A 62 0.19 -0.83 24.50
N GLY A 63 -0.26 -1.70 23.62
CA GLY A 63 0.19 -1.79 22.24
C GLY A 63 -0.74 -2.61 21.40
N VAL A 64 -0.77 -2.35 20.10
CA VAL A 64 -1.57 -3.07 19.09
C VAL A 64 -0.75 -3.25 17.81
N CYS A 65 -0.94 -4.38 17.15
CA CYS A 65 -0.43 -4.67 15.80
C CYS A 65 -1.33 -5.71 15.14
N GLN A 66 -1.47 -5.65 13.82
CA GLN A 66 -2.12 -6.70 13.04
C GLN A 66 -1.14 -7.26 12.01
N VAL A 67 -1.24 -8.56 11.75
CA VAL A 67 -0.57 -9.24 10.63
C VAL A 67 -1.61 -9.93 9.75
N VAL A 68 -1.47 -9.78 8.43
CA VAL A 68 -2.38 -10.32 7.41
C VAL A 68 -1.60 -11.22 6.46
N ALA A 69 -2.17 -12.36 6.08
CA ALA A 69 -1.62 -13.23 5.04
C ALA A 69 -2.04 -12.68 3.66
N LEU A 70 -1.07 -12.33 2.82
CA LEU A 70 -1.32 -11.86 1.45
C LEU A 70 -1.25 -13.00 0.43
N SER A 71 -0.47 -14.02 0.74
CA SER A 71 -0.33 -15.25 -0.05
C SER A 71 0.15 -16.40 0.84
N ALA A 72 0.41 -17.57 0.26
CA ALA A 72 0.93 -18.73 1.00
C ALA A 72 2.31 -18.47 1.64
N HIS A 73 3.04 -17.47 1.18
CA HIS A 73 4.41 -17.18 1.62
C HIS A 73 4.67 -15.71 1.99
N GLU A 74 3.67 -14.84 1.84
CA GLU A 74 3.79 -13.41 2.14
C GLU A 74 2.82 -13.01 3.24
N THR A 75 3.30 -12.21 4.19
CA THR A 75 2.45 -11.55 5.18
C THR A 75 2.75 -10.05 5.23
N TRP A 76 1.79 -9.30 5.75
CA TRP A 76 1.85 -7.86 5.91
C TRP A 76 1.53 -7.47 7.35
N ALA A 77 2.44 -6.77 8.01
CA ALA A 77 2.22 -6.24 9.35
C ALA A 77 1.81 -4.78 9.26
N GLN A 78 0.78 -4.40 10.01
CA GLN A 78 0.23 -3.06 9.99
C GLN A 78 -0.26 -2.59 11.34
N GLY A 79 -0.51 -1.28 11.46
CA GLY A 79 -1.14 -0.71 12.64
C GLY A 79 -0.30 -0.77 13.92
N MET A 80 1.03 -0.96 13.84
CA MET A 80 1.87 -1.00 15.02
C MET A 80 1.79 0.33 15.80
N ARG A 81 1.19 0.29 16.99
CA ARG A 81 1.12 1.41 17.93
C ARG A 81 1.52 0.96 19.33
N VAL A 82 2.19 1.83 20.06
CA VAL A 82 2.59 1.59 21.45
C VAL A 82 2.28 2.84 22.27
N ALA A 83 1.60 2.67 23.40
CA ALA A 83 1.29 3.73 24.33
C ALA A 83 2.57 4.48 24.77
N ASP A 84 2.49 5.80 24.89
CA ASP A 84 3.65 6.67 25.15
C ASP A 84 4.43 6.26 26.40
N ASP A 85 3.72 5.92 27.47
CA ASP A 85 4.29 5.47 28.72
C ASP A 85 4.94 4.06 28.65
N ALA A 86 4.67 3.31 27.58
CA ALA A 86 5.21 1.97 27.35
C ALA A 86 6.32 1.91 26.28
N ARG A 87 6.62 3.03 25.62
CA ARG A 87 7.69 3.09 24.60
C ARG A 87 9.06 2.79 25.18
N ALA A 88 9.96 2.28 24.34
CA ALA A 88 11.32 1.87 24.68
C ALA A 88 11.43 0.80 25.79
N LYS A 89 10.38 -0.02 25.97
CA LYS A 89 10.33 -1.12 26.94
C LYS A 89 10.20 -2.51 26.30
N GLY A 90 10.50 -2.66 25.00
CA GLY A 90 10.43 -3.93 24.28
C GLY A 90 9.02 -4.31 23.81
N VAL A 91 8.01 -3.43 23.95
CA VAL A 91 6.60 -3.74 23.59
C VAL A 91 6.46 -4.01 22.09
N ALA A 92 7.00 -3.15 21.23
CA ALA A 92 6.95 -3.33 19.78
C ALA A 92 7.68 -4.60 19.34
N GLU A 93 8.83 -4.91 19.96
CA GLU A 93 9.62 -6.13 19.71
C GLU A 93 8.79 -7.38 20.02
N ALA A 94 8.19 -7.47 21.20
CA ALA A 94 7.39 -8.62 21.60
C ALA A 94 6.16 -8.82 20.73
N MET A 95 5.45 -7.75 20.32
CA MET A 95 4.32 -7.86 19.40
C MET A 95 4.77 -8.30 18.00
N ASN A 96 5.90 -7.79 17.54
CA ASN A 96 6.45 -8.16 16.24
C ASN A 96 6.87 -9.63 16.21
N ASP A 97 7.50 -10.13 17.29
CA ASP A 97 7.84 -11.55 17.45
C ASP A 97 6.60 -12.45 17.39
N ALA A 98 5.50 -12.03 18.02
CA ALA A 98 4.23 -12.74 17.95
C ALA A 98 3.66 -12.76 16.52
N CYS A 99 3.70 -11.63 15.79
CA CYS A 99 3.30 -11.57 14.39
C CYS A 99 4.18 -12.47 13.51
N PHE A 100 5.49 -12.47 13.70
CA PHE A 100 6.41 -13.32 12.96
C PHE A 100 6.21 -14.81 13.26
N ALA A 101 5.97 -15.17 14.51
CA ALA A 101 5.64 -16.55 14.89
C ALA A 101 4.36 -17.01 14.18
N TRP A 102 3.30 -16.19 14.21
CA TRP A 102 2.05 -16.49 13.52
C TRP A 102 2.25 -16.65 12.00
N ALA A 103 3.06 -15.81 11.38
CA ALA A 103 3.40 -15.87 9.96
C ALA A 103 4.18 -17.15 9.62
N ARG A 104 5.22 -17.50 10.41
CA ARG A 104 6.02 -18.73 10.23
C ARG A 104 5.18 -19.99 10.38
N ASP A 105 4.26 -20.04 11.34
CA ASP A 105 3.36 -21.18 11.56
C ASP A 105 2.46 -21.47 10.34
N ARG A 106 2.27 -20.49 9.46
CA ARG A 106 1.54 -20.59 8.19
C ARG A 106 2.42 -20.85 6.97
N GLY A 107 3.73 -20.93 7.17
CA GLY A 107 4.70 -21.16 6.10
C GLY A 107 5.12 -19.88 5.36
N ALA A 108 4.77 -18.70 5.88
CA ALA A 108 5.24 -17.45 5.30
C ALA A 108 6.77 -17.34 5.41
N THR A 109 7.39 -16.88 4.35
CA THR A 109 8.84 -16.71 4.24
C THR A 109 9.26 -15.24 4.33
N VAL A 110 8.30 -14.33 4.21
CA VAL A 110 8.54 -12.88 4.32
C VAL A 110 7.36 -12.20 5.02
N CYS A 111 7.69 -11.25 5.88
CA CYS A 111 6.73 -10.28 6.42
C CYS A 111 7.16 -8.88 5.97
N ARG A 112 6.23 -8.13 5.40
CA ARG A 112 6.48 -6.73 4.99
C ARG A 112 5.61 -5.78 5.77
N ASN A 113 5.99 -4.52 5.77
CA ASN A 113 5.18 -3.40 6.24
C ASN A 113 5.48 -2.14 5.43
N MET A 114 4.68 -1.10 5.61
CA MET A 114 4.95 0.23 5.08
C MET A 114 5.24 1.20 6.23
N VAL A 115 6.25 2.03 6.03
CA VAL A 115 6.57 3.12 6.95
C VAL A 115 6.72 4.41 6.14
N PHE A 116 5.99 5.43 6.53
CA PHE A 116 6.14 6.77 5.95
C PHE A 116 7.58 7.27 6.07
N SER A 117 8.16 7.81 5.00
CA SER A 117 9.55 8.27 4.97
C SER A 117 9.88 9.35 6.03
N TRP A 118 8.91 10.17 6.38
CA TRP A 118 9.02 11.18 7.42
C TRP A 118 8.96 10.62 8.86
N ASN A 119 8.50 9.37 9.03
CA ASN A 119 8.38 8.73 10.35
C ASN A 119 9.70 8.08 10.79
N ALA A 120 10.73 8.90 11.04
CA ALA A 120 12.04 8.41 11.46
C ALA A 120 12.01 7.50 12.71
N PRO A 121 11.18 7.76 13.75
CA PRO A 121 11.04 6.82 14.87
C PRO A 121 10.49 5.46 14.43
N GLY A 122 9.49 5.44 13.56
CA GLY A 122 8.91 4.20 13.01
C GLY A 122 9.90 3.40 12.17
N LEU A 123 10.71 4.08 11.34
CA LEU A 123 11.79 3.45 10.56
C LEU A 123 12.84 2.83 11.48
N GLY A 124 13.26 3.56 12.51
CA GLY A 124 14.21 3.05 13.53
C GLY A 124 13.64 1.84 14.28
N ALA A 125 12.38 1.86 14.65
CA ALA A 125 11.69 0.74 15.30
C ALA A 125 11.63 -0.48 14.40
N ALA A 126 11.21 -0.32 13.14
CA ALA A 126 11.16 -1.41 12.16
C ALA A 126 12.54 -2.07 11.97
N ARG A 127 13.60 -1.26 11.83
CA ARG A 127 14.98 -1.78 11.78
C ARG A 127 15.36 -2.55 13.06
N GLY A 128 14.95 -2.04 14.21
CA GLY A 128 15.25 -2.65 15.51
C GLY A 128 14.61 -4.02 15.73
N VAL A 129 13.51 -4.31 15.04
CA VAL A 129 12.76 -5.57 15.15
C VAL A 129 12.96 -6.50 13.92
N GLY A 130 13.97 -6.23 13.08
CA GLY A 130 14.41 -7.18 12.05
C GLY A 130 13.92 -6.91 10.64
N TYR A 131 13.28 -5.75 10.35
CA TYR A 131 12.97 -5.39 8.97
C TYR A 131 14.15 -4.69 8.30
N ASP A 132 14.41 -5.03 7.05
CA ASP A 132 15.33 -4.36 6.15
C ASP A 132 14.58 -3.51 5.11
N PRO A 133 15.17 -2.39 4.62
CA PRO A 133 14.59 -1.65 3.49
C PRO A 133 14.46 -2.56 2.26
N ALA A 134 13.28 -2.53 1.61
CA ALA A 134 13.01 -3.35 0.44
C ALA A 134 12.71 -2.52 -0.81
N ALA A 135 11.76 -1.60 -0.74
CA ALA A 135 11.37 -0.76 -1.87
C ALA A 135 10.94 0.63 -1.38
N GLU A 136 10.95 1.56 -2.30
CA GLU A 136 10.50 2.93 -2.06
C GLU A 136 9.60 3.34 -3.22
N PHE A 137 8.46 3.96 -2.91
CA PHE A 137 7.45 4.31 -3.88
C PHE A 137 6.82 5.67 -3.59
N ARG A 138 6.16 6.22 -4.60
CA ARG A 138 5.39 7.46 -4.51
C ARG A 138 4.02 7.27 -5.15
N TRP A 139 3.07 8.07 -4.73
CA TRP A 139 1.77 8.13 -5.36
C TRP A 139 1.73 9.23 -6.42
N ALA A 140 1.33 8.87 -7.64
CA ALA A 140 0.93 9.80 -8.69
C ALA A 140 -0.60 9.88 -8.74
N HIS A 141 -1.14 11.07 -8.98
CA HIS A 141 -2.56 11.38 -8.89
C HIS A 141 -3.08 11.96 -10.21
N PRO A 142 -3.28 11.17 -11.27
CA PRO A 142 -3.94 11.66 -12.46
C PRO A 142 -5.41 12.01 -12.14
N ASP A 143 -5.85 13.21 -12.49
CA ASP A 143 -7.25 13.59 -12.34
C ASP A 143 -8.14 12.77 -13.31
N PRO A 144 -9.31 12.28 -12.88
CA PRO A 144 -10.25 11.63 -13.77
C PRO A 144 -10.71 12.58 -14.89
N ASP A 145 -10.49 12.21 -16.15
CA ASP A 145 -10.84 13.02 -17.32
C ASP A 145 -11.17 12.13 -18.54
N ALA A 146 -12.43 12.15 -18.94
CA ALA A 146 -12.91 11.37 -20.09
C ALA A 146 -12.29 11.82 -21.44
N ASP A 147 -11.83 13.06 -21.53
CA ASP A 147 -11.20 13.65 -22.70
C ASP A 147 -9.66 13.64 -22.66
N ALA A 148 -9.07 13.04 -21.61
CA ALA A 148 -7.62 12.99 -21.42
C ALA A 148 -6.92 12.38 -22.66
N ARG A 149 -5.87 13.05 -23.13
CA ARG A 149 -5.08 12.62 -24.31
C ARG A 149 -3.61 12.85 -24.03
N ALA A 150 -2.78 11.94 -24.54
CA ALA A 150 -1.35 12.21 -24.64
C ALA A 150 -1.14 13.38 -25.62
N ASP A 151 -0.16 14.23 -25.33
CA ASP A 151 0.18 15.36 -26.20
C ASP A 151 0.44 14.90 -27.64
N ALA A 152 -0.23 15.52 -28.60
CA ALA A 152 -0.17 15.15 -30.02
C ALA A 152 1.26 15.21 -30.62
N ASN A 153 2.18 15.95 -30.00
CA ASN A 153 3.57 16.08 -30.43
C ASN A 153 4.51 14.99 -29.91
N GLY A 154 4.04 14.16 -28.95
CA GLY A 154 4.87 13.15 -28.28
C GLY A 154 4.40 11.71 -28.45
N ALA A 155 3.12 11.50 -28.75
CA ALA A 155 2.53 10.17 -28.73
C ALA A 155 2.98 9.21 -29.86
N GLY A 156 3.89 9.62 -30.76
CA GLY A 156 4.66 8.78 -31.71
C GLY A 156 4.01 7.49 -32.25
N GLY A 157 2.64 7.38 -32.21
CA GLY A 157 1.91 6.17 -32.55
C GLY A 157 1.72 5.21 -31.37
N LEU A 158 1.93 5.67 -30.12
CA LEU A 158 1.64 4.88 -28.92
C LEU A 158 0.14 4.87 -28.61
N GLU A 159 -0.37 3.71 -28.25
CA GLU A 159 -1.76 3.50 -27.85
C GLU A 159 -1.85 2.63 -26.60
N ALA A 160 -2.71 3.00 -25.66
CA ALA A 160 -3.02 2.16 -24.51
C ALA A 160 -4.13 1.19 -24.85
N ILE A 161 -3.87 -0.09 -24.68
CA ILE A 161 -4.79 -1.20 -24.94
C ILE A 161 -4.96 -2.06 -23.69
N SER A 162 -6.02 -2.86 -23.65
CA SER A 162 -6.20 -3.88 -22.61
C SER A 162 -5.60 -5.21 -23.10
N ASP A 163 -4.35 -5.46 -22.74
CA ASP A 163 -3.65 -6.72 -23.03
C ASP A 163 -2.82 -7.14 -21.80
N PRO A 164 -3.31 -8.12 -21.00
CA PRO A 164 -2.66 -8.53 -19.76
C PRO A 164 -1.34 -9.25 -19.98
N ASP A 165 -1.20 -10.00 -21.06
CA ASP A 165 0.03 -10.72 -21.35
C ASP A 165 1.13 -9.76 -21.84
N ALA A 166 0.78 -8.74 -22.61
CA ALA A 166 1.68 -7.66 -22.99
C ALA A 166 2.08 -6.82 -21.76
N ALA A 167 1.11 -6.43 -20.92
CA ALA A 167 1.35 -5.68 -19.69
C ALA A 167 2.27 -6.47 -18.73
N TRP A 168 2.00 -7.75 -18.50
CA TRP A 168 2.85 -8.61 -17.68
C TRP A 168 4.25 -8.78 -18.27
N SER A 169 4.35 -9.03 -19.57
CA SER A 169 5.64 -9.20 -20.23
C SER A 169 6.49 -7.92 -20.19
N TYR A 170 5.85 -6.76 -20.22
CA TYR A 170 6.52 -5.48 -20.02
C TYR A 170 6.95 -5.32 -18.55
N TRP A 171 6.04 -5.49 -17.61
CA TRP A 171 6.32 -5.38 -16.18
C TRP A 171 7.55 -6.14 -15.76
N GLN A 172 7.63 -7.44 -16.10
CA GLN A 172 8.74 -8.31 -15.70
C GLN A 172 10.15 -7.82 -16.10
N ARG A 173 10.27 -6.96 -17.13
CA ARG A 173 11.52 -6.45 -17.62
C ARG A 173 11.72 -4.94 -17.40
N SER A 174 10.74 -4.30 -16.80
CA SER A 174 10.78 -2.86 -16.53
C SER A 174 11.70 -2.55 -15.36
N ASP A 175 12.32 -1.38 -15.38
CA ASP A 175 13.03 -0.86 -14.22
C ASP A 175 12.09 -0.61 -13.03
N ALA A 176 10.81 -0.29 -13.28
CA ALA A 176 9.83 -0.20 -12.22
C ALA A 176 9.68 -1.50 -11.42
N ALA A 177 9.75 -2.67 -12.08
CA ALA A 177 9.74 -3.95 -11.38
C ALA A 177 11.03 -4.19 -10.58
N GLU A 178 12.17 -3.73 -11.07
CA GLU A 178 13.44 -3.79 -10.35
C GLU A 178 13.42 -2.89 -9.11
N GLU A 179 13.03 -1.63 -9.26
CA GLU A 179 12.97 -0.63 -8.18
C GLU A 179 11.93 -1.01 -7.09
N LEU A 180 10.80 -1.59 -7.50
CA LEU A 180 9.76 -2.05 -6.56
C LEU A 180 9.97 -3.50 -6.11
N VAL A 181 11.11 -4.13 -6.42
CA VAL A 181 11.45 -5.52 -6.10
C VAL A 181 10.33 -6.52 -6.47
N GLY A 182 9.66 -6.27 -7.60
CA GLY A 182 8.55 -7.10 -8.09
C GLY A 182 7.20 -6.87 -7.40
N LEU A 183 7.08 -5.87 -6.52
CA LEU A 183 5.87 -5.61 -5.74
C LEU A 183 4.88 -4.71 -6.49
N THR A 184 3.61 -4.93 -6.22
CA THR A 184 2.47 -4.09 -6.63
C THR A 184 1.49 -3.97 -5.47
N LEU A 185 0.52 -3.07 -5.55
CA LEU A 185 -0.54 -3.02 -4.54
C LEU A 185 -1.26 -4.35 -4.41
N ASP A 186 -1.51 -4.76 -3.18
CA ASP A 186 -2.32 -5.94 -2.92
C ASP A 186 -3.80 -5.65 -3.26
N PRO A 187 -4.51 -6.57 -3.95
CA PRO A 187 -5.89 -6.34 -4.33
C PRO A 187 -6.90 -6.43 -3.17
N ALA A 188 -6.56 -7.14 -2.12
CA ALA A 188 -7.43 -7.38 -0.97
C ALA A 188 -7.10 -6.46 0.20
N GLU A 189 -5.79 -6.30 0.51
CA GLU A 189 -5.37 -5.59 1.70
C GLU A 189 -4.98 -4.14 1.37
N SER A 190 -5.61 -3.20 2.10
CA SER A 190 -5.38 -1.77 1.89
C SER A 190 -3.96 -1.36 2.29
N TRP A 191 -3.30 -0.53 1.49
CA TRP A 191 -1.93 -0.06 1.74
C TRP A 191 -0.85 -1.14 1.71
N ALA A 192 -1.20 -2.41 1.52
CA ALA A 192 -0.25 -3.49 1.40
C ALA A 192 0.32 -3.60 -0.03
N LEU A 193 1.58 -4.04 -0.10
CA LEU A 193 2.22 -4.44 -1.34
C LEU A 193 2.59 -5.92 -1.26
N SER A 194 2.30 -6.63 -2.35
CA SER A 194 2.59 -8.05 -2.50
C SER A 194 3.16 -8.33 -3.89
N GLU A 195 3.73 -9.51 -4.10
CA GLU A 195 4.36 -9.88 -5.36
C GLU A 195 3.37 -9.78 -6.53
N ALA A 196 3.78 -9.09 -7.58
CA ALA A 196 3.08 -9.09 -8.85
C ALA A 196 3.15 -10.48 -9.49
N THR A 197 2.02 -11.02 -9.92
CA THR A 197 1.97 -12.30 -10.62
C THR A 197 1.25 -12.19 -11.96
N ARG A 198 1.62 -13.06 -12.90
CA ARG A 198 0.94 -13.12 -14.20
C ARG A 198 -0.56 -13.36 -14.05
N GLU A 199 -0.94 -14.15 -13.04
CA GLU A 199 -2.34 -14.44 -12.76
C GLU A 199 -3.11 -13.19 -12.35
N ARG A 200 -2.53 -12.32 -11.50
CA ARG A 200 -3.13 -11.04 -11.13
C ARG A 200 -3.38 -10.14 -12.34
N PHE A 201 -2.42 -10.06 -13.26
CA PHE A 201 -2.60 -9.29 -14.49
C PHE A 201 -3.72 -9.88 -15.37
N ARG A 202 -3.83 -11.20 -15.46
CA ARG A 202 -4.90 -11.87 -16.21
C ARG A 202 -6.27 -11.69 -15.57
N THR A 203 -6.38 -11.88 -14.26
CA THR A 203 -7.64 -11.66 -13.53
C THR A 203 -8.10 -10.20 -13.66
N ALA A 204 -7.18 -9.25 -13.59
CA ALA A 204 -7.48 -7.84 -13.84
C ALA A 204 -8.00 -7.58 -15.26
N ALA A 205 -7.56 -8.36 -16.25
CA ALA A 205 -8.00 -8.18 -17.63
C ALA A 205 -9.44 -8.60 -17.89
N ASP A 206 -9.97 -9.58 -17.16
CA ASP A 206 -11.37 -10.02 -17.29
C ASP A 206 -12.33 -8.85 -17.02
N GLU A 207 -11.90 -7.85 -16.24
CA GLU A 207 -12.63 -6.63 -15.94
C GLU A 207 -12.05 -5.38 -16.66
N ARG A 208 -11.23 -5.56 -17.69
CA ARG A 208 -10.54 -4.50 -18.43
C ARG A 208 -9.64 -3.61 -17.56
N ARG A 209 -9.05 -4.17 -16.52
CA ARG A 209 -8.23 -3.46 -15.53
C ARG A 209 -6.72 -3.53 -15.81
N ALA A 210 -6.27 -4.21 -16.87
CA ALA A 210 -4.88 -4.28 -17.29
C ALA A 210 -4.63 -3.39 -18.51
N PHE A 211 -3.65 -2.52 -18.43
CA PHE A 211 -3.28 -1.55 -19.46
C PHE A 211 -1.88 -1.86 -19.99
N ALA A 212 -1.73 -1.88 -21.32
CA ALA A 212 -0.43 -1.95 -21.99
C ALA A 212 -0.31 -0.78 -22.97
N VAL A 213 0.76 -0.03 -22.92
CA VAL A 213 1.07 0.99 -23.92
C VAL A 213 1.82 0.34 -25.06
N GLN A 214 1.20 0.28 -26.25
CA GLN A 214 1.74 -0.36 -27.44
C GLN A 214 2.24 0.65 -28.46
N GLY A 215 3.38 0.37 -29.04
CA GLY A 215 3.96 1.03 -30.20
C GLY A 215 4.22 0.05 -31.33
N ASN A 216 4.78 0.56 -32.46
CA ASN A 216 5.12 -0.27 -33.61
C ASN A 216 6.24 -1.28 -33.34
N ASP A 217 7.04 -1.03 -32.33
CA ASP A 217 8.24 -1.80 -31.94
C ASP A 217 8.05 -2.58 -30.62
N GLY A 218 6.88 -2.51 -30.00
CA GLY A 218 6.56 -3.30 -28.82
C GLY A 218 5.74 -2.57 -27.74
N THR A 219 5.78 -3.14 -26.54
CA THR A 219 5.12 -2.60 -25.36
C THR A 219 6.08 -1.68 -24.60
N HIS A 220 5.65 -0.45 -24.30
CA HIS A 220 6.41 0.65 -23.72
C HIS A 220 5.92 1.07 -22.33
N GLY A 221 4.82 0.50 -21.84
CA GLY A 221 4.32 0.80 -20.52
C GLY A 221 3.23 -0.18 -20.10
N ALA A 222 2.98 -0.23 -18.80
CA ALA A 222 1.94 -1.06 -18.21
C ALA A 222 1.38 -0.45 -16.93
N ALA A 223 0.11 -0.73 -16.65
CA ALA A 223 -0.52 -0.51 -15.36
C ALA A 223 -1.62 -1.54 -15.11
N VAL A 224 -2.00 -1.70 -13.84
CA VAL A 224 -3.12 -2.55 -13.44
C VAL A 224 -4.00 -1.78 -12.46
N ARG A 225 -5.29 -1.66 -12.75
CA ARG A 225 -6.26 -1.18 -11.76
C ARG A 225 -6.46 -2.26 -10.71
N THR A 226 -6.19 -1.92 -9.46
CA THR A 226 -6.18 -2.88 -8.35
C THR A 226 -7.47 -2.82 -7.55
N ARG A 227 -7.93 -1.60 -7.20
CA ARG A 227 -9.10 -1.42 -6.32
C ARG A 227 -9.94 -0.22 -6.71
N GLU A 228 -11.20 -0.32 -6.34
CA GLU A 228 -12.16 0.77 -6.32
C GLU A 228 -12.83 0.77 -4.95
N TYR A 229 -12.96 1.92 -4.33
CA TYR A 229 -13.62 2.04 -3.03
C TYR A 229 -14.21 3.43 -2.83
N GLU A 230 -15.15 3.53 -1.93
CA GLU A 230 -15.69 4.80 -1.45
C GLU A 230 -15.06 5.16 -0.11
N ARG A 231 -14.75 6.42 0.07
CA ARG A 231 -14.22 6.98 1.30
C ARG A 231 -14.99 8.23 1.68
N GLU A 232 -15.36 8.34 2.93
CA GLU A 232 -15.98 9.57 3.44
C GLU A 232 -14.99 10.73 3.30
N SER A 233 -15.47 11.82 2.68
CA SER A 233 -14.68 13.05 2.53
C SER A 233 -14.48 13.69 3.90
N GLY A 234 -13.24 13.94 4.28
CA GLY A 234 -12.86 14.55 5.56
C GLY A 234 -13.00 16.06 5.59
N GLY A 235 -14.08 16.61 5.04
CA GLY A 235 -14.36 18.04 5.09
C GLY A 235 -14.92 18.47 6.44
N ASP A 236 -14.43 19.58 6.97
CA ASP A 236 -14.84 20.26 8.21
C ASP A 236 -16.33 20.72 8.17
N ASP A 237 -17.00 20.60 7.02
CA ASP A 237 -18.36 21.10 6.76
C ASP A 237 -19.49 20.07 7.03
N GLY A 238 -19.19 18.89 7.56
CA GLY A 238 -20.22 17.95 8.07
C GLY A 238 -21.18 17.40 7.02
N ASP A 239 -20.91 17.56 5.74
CA ASP A 239 -21.77 17.14 4.64
C ASP A 239 -21.27 15.79 4.08
N GLY A 240 -21.23 14.74 4.87
CA GLY A 240 -20.81 13.35 4.61
C GLY A 240 -20.72 12.90 3.13
N ALA A 241 -20.10 13.71 2.28
CA ALA A 241 -19.90 13.39 0.89
C ALA A 241 -18.89 12.24 0.78
N SER A 242 -19.31 11.17 0.13
CA SER A 242 -18.41 10.06 -0.20
C SER A 242 -17.62 10.41 -1.46
N GLU A 243 -16.30 10.20 -1.46
CA GLU A 243 -15.44 10.27 -2.63
C GLU A 243 -15.16 8.86 -3.15
N ARG A 244 -15.35 8.64 -4.45
CA ARG A 244 -14.99 7.39 -5.12
C ARG A 244 -13.53 7.44 -5.56
N TRP A 245 -12.75 6.50 -5.05
CA TRP A 245 -11.34 6.35 -5.35
C TRP A 245 -11.08 5.15 -6.27
N VAL A 246 -10.12 5.33 -7.19
CA VAL A 246 -9.59 4.25 -8.03
C VAL A 246 -8.08 4.16 -7.85
N GLU A 247 -7.58 2.95 -7.58
CA GLU A 247 -6.16 2.68 -7.37
C GLU A 247 -5.59 1.79 -8.47
N TYR A 248 -4.43 2.22 -8.95
CA TYR A 248 -3.63 1.46 -9.91
C TYR A 248 -2.39 0.95 -9.21
N GLY A 249 -2.25 -0.39 -9.17
CA GLY A 249 -1.25 -1.09 -8.38
C GLY A 249 0.18 -0.83 -8.80
N VAL A 250 0.40 -0.45 -10.05
CA VAL A 250 1.69 -0.03 -10.57
C VAL A 250 1.49 0.82 -11.82
N GLY A 251 2.37 1.81 -11.98
CA GLY A 251 2.61 2.51 -13.24
C GLY A 251 4.07 2.30 -13.65
N ALA A 252 4.27 1.74 -14.84
CA ALA A 252 5.59 1.47 -15.40
C ALA A 252 5.64 1.91 -16.87
N TRP A 253 6.75 2.53 -17.30
CA TRP A 253 6.92 3.04 -18.65
C TRP A 253 8.40 3.18 -19.05
N ASP A 254 8.70 3.16 -20.36
CA ASP A 254 10.05 3.27 -20.90
C ASP A 254 10.54 4.72 -20.94
N ASP A 255 9.64 5.63 -21.32
CA ASP A 255 9.96 7.05 -21.51
C ASP A 255 8.75 7.95 -21.19
N VAL A 256 8.96 9.25 -21.23
CA VAL A 256 7.96 10.25 -20.92
C VAL A 256 6.73 10.22 -21.82
N HIS A 257 6.84 9.77 -23.08
CA HIS A 257 5.71 9.68 -24.00
C HIS A 257 4.83 8.47 -23.68
N ALA A 258 5.46 7.37 -23.27
CA ALA A 258 4.76 6.20 -22.75
C ALA A 258 4.04 6.56 -21.42
N ALA A 259 4.69 7.34 -20.54
CA ALA A 259 4.08 7.86 -19.33
C ALA A 259 2.83 8.69 -19.62
N GLN A 260 2.91 9.69 -20.53
CA GLN A 260 1.78 10.54 -20.94
C GLN A 260 0.63 9.69 -21.51
N THR A 261 0.94 8.71 -22.36
CA THR A 261 -0.06 7.81 -22.95
C THR A 261 -0.74 6.96 -21.88
N LEU A 262 0.04 6.42 -20.94
CA LEU A 262 -0.46 5.61 -19.84
C LEU A 262 -1.37 6.44 -18.92
N PHE A 263 -0.88 7.57 -18.40
CA PHE A 263 -1.67 8.43 -17.50
C PHE A 263 -2.96 8.95 -18.15
N ALA A 264 -2.93 9.30 -19.44
CA ALA A 264 -4.15 9.65 -20.15
C ALA A 264 -5.15 8.49 -20.24
N ALA A 265 -4.69 7.26 -20.37
CA ALA A 265 -5.56 6.07 -20.35
C ALA A 265 -6.15 5.82 -18.96
N LEU A 266 -5.34 5.98 -17.90
CA LEU A 266 -5.80 5.82 -16.51
C LEU A 266 -6.81 6.91 -16.13
N ALA A 267 -6.59 8.16 -16.57
CA ALA A 267 -7.52 9.27 -16.34
C ALA A 267 -8.89 9.01 -16.99
N ARG A 268 -8.92 8.48 -18.23
CA ARG A 268 -10.17 8.08 -18.90
C ARG A 268 -10.85 6.92 -18.19
N ASP A 269 -10.11 5.88 -17.83
CA ASP A 269 -10.63 4.73 -17.10
C ASP A 269 -11.28 5.15 -15.77
N ALA A 270 -10.62 6.01 -15.02
CA ALA A 270 -11.16 6.56 -13.78
C ALA A 270 -12.43 7.40 -14.01
N ALA A 271 -12.47 8.22 -15.05
CA ALA A 271 -13.65 8.99 -15.42
C ALA A 271 -14.83 8.10 -15.85
N ASP A 272 -14.58 7.02 -16.60
CA ASP A 272 -15.61 6.04 -17.01
C ASP A 272 -16.23 5.32 -15.80
N LEU A 273 -15.48 5.20 -14.71
CA LEU A 273 -15.95 4.64 -13.44
C LEU A 273 -16.64 5.67 -12.54
N GLY A 274 -16.64 6.95 -12.93
CA GLY A 274 -17.17 8.04 -12.10
C GLY A 274 -16.34 8.27 -10.84
N ALA A 275 -15.03 8.06 -10.92
CA ALA A 275 -14.11 8.33 -9.82
C ALA A 275 -13.97 9.84 -9.57
N ASP A 276 -13.86 10.21 -8.30
CA ASP A 276 -13.51 11.58 -7.87
C ASP A 276 -12.00 11.73 -7.74
N ARG A 277 -11.31 10.65 -7.38
CA ARG A 277 -9.88 10.61 -7.09
C ARG A 277 -9.21 9.35 -7.63
N THR A 278 -7.94 9.50 -7.93
CA THR A 278 -7.07 8.38 -8.32
C THR A 278 -5.77 8.39 -7.54
N ARG A 279 -5.14 7.22 -7.47
CA ARG A 279 -3.71 7.11 -7.16
C ARG A 279 -3.07 5.94 -7.91
N VAL A 280 -1.88 6.18 -8.39
CA VAL A 280 -1.05 5.22 -9.11
C VAL A 280 0.24 5.04 -8.32
N LEU A 281 0.57 3.81 -7.96
CA LEU A 281 1.85 3.49 -7.35
C LEU A 281 2.94 3.58 -8.41
N ILE A 282 3.95 4.39 -8.18
CA ILE A 282 5.13 4.53 -9.05
C ILE A 282 6.42 4.38 -8.23
N PRO A 283 7.52 3.90 -8.80
CA PRO A 283 8.81 3.91 -8.11
C PRO A 283 9.25 5.33 -7.74
N GLU A 284 9.87 5.49 -6.57
CA GLU A 284 10.52 6.73 -6.16
C GLU A 284 11.90 6.82 -6.80
N THR A 285 11.92 7.25 -8.06
CA THR A 285 13.17 7.55 -8.77
C THR A 285 13.11 8.92 -9.42
N PRO A 286 14.25 9.58 -9.65
CA PRO A 286 14.27 10.86 -10.38
C PRO A 286 13.55 10.78 -11.72
N ARG A 287 13.65 9.65 -12.44
CA ARG A 287 13.00 9.45 -13.73
C ARG A 287 11.48 9.37 -13.58
N HIS A 288 10.96 8.44 -12.79
CA HIS A 288 9.53 8.22 -12.67
C HIS A 288 8.80 9.46 -12.13
N VAL A 289 9.38 10.12 -11.12
CA VAL A 289 8.80 11.34 -10.55
C VAL A 289 8.83 12.50 -11.54
N SER A 290 9.95 12.71 -12.26
CA SER A 290 10.04 13.79 -13.26
C SER A 290 9.18 13.55 -14.50
N ASP A 291 9.02 12.30 -14.95
CA ASP A 291 8.16 11.96 -16.07
C ASP A 291 6.67 12.17 -15.71
N ALA A 292 6.25 11.77 -14.51
CA ALA A 292 4.91 12.05 -14.01
C ALA A 292 4.65 13.57 -13.95
N ALA A 293 5.59 14.34 -13.39
CA ALA A 293 5.49 15.79 -13.34
C ALA A 293 5.47 16.43 -14.74
N TYR A 294 6.27 15.93 -15.68
CA TYR A 294 6.27 16.41 -17.07
C TYR A 294 4.93 16.09 -17.77
N ALA A 295 4.31 14.96 -17.45
CA ALA A 295 2.97 14.62 -17.92
C ALA A 295 1.86 15.45 -17.25
N GLY A 296 2.21 16.39 -16.36
CA GLY A 296 1.25 17.25 -15.65
C GLY A 296 0.53 16.54 -14.50
N ILE A 297 1.03 15.39 -14.05
CA ILE A 297 0.44 14.59 -12.98
C ILE A 297 1.00 15.04 -11.63
N ALA A 298 0.11 15.33 -10.69
CA ALA A 298 0.49 15.60 -9.31
C ALA A 298 1.07 14.36 -8.66
N VAL A 299 2.07 14.53 -7.80
CA VAL A 299 2.67 13.43 -7.01
C VAL A 299 2.59 13.77 -5.52
N SER A 300 2.52 12.75 -4.67
CA SER A 300 2.54 12.95 -3.21
C SER A 300 3.82 13.67 -2.78
N GLU A 301 3.74 14.44 -1.68
CA GLU A 301 4.87 15.23 -1.19
C GLU A 301 6.07 14.37 -0.76
N ASN A 302 5.78 13.27 -0.09
CA ASN A 302 6.79 12.36 0.45
C ASN A 302 6.63 10.97 -0.17
N PRO A 303 7.74 10.22 -0.35
CA PRO A 303 7.68 8.80 -0.66
C PRO A 303 7.28 7.98 0.57
N ASP A 304 6.93 6.72 0.31
CA ASP A 304 6.67 5.71 1.32
C ASP A 304 7.63 4.54 1.16
N PHE A 305 8.05 3.93 2.27
CA PHE A 305 9.02 2.85 2.28
C PHE A 305 8.36 1.52 2.61
N VAL A 306 8.67 0.51 1.81
CA VAL A 306 8.37 -0.88 2.13
C VAL A 306 9.58 -1.48 2.83
N MET A 307 9.34 -2.05 3.99
CA MET A 307 10.33 -2.78 4.76
C MET A 307 9.98 -4.26 4.72
N ALA A 308 10.97 -5.15 4.73
CA ALA A 308 10.78 -6.59 4.67
C ALA A 308 11.64 -7.31 5.71
N ALA A 309 11.06 -8.31 6.37
CA ALA A 309 11.74 -9.23 7.25
C ALA A 309 11.77 -10.62 6.62
N ASP A 310 12.95 -11.23 6.55
CA ASP A 310 13.13 -12.63 6.16
C ASP A 310 12.70 -13.55 7.31
N LEU A 311 11.71 -14.38 7.07
CA LEU A 311 11.18 -15.32 8.04
C LEU A 311 11.76 -16.74 7.89
N THR A 312 12.67 -16.96 6.93
CA THR A 312 13.26 -18.29 6.66
C THR A 312 14.36 -18.66 7.64
N GLY A 313 14.96 -17.67 8.31
CA GLY A 313 15.98 -17.88 9.34
C GLY A 313 15.38 -18.58 10.57
N THR A 314 16.01 -19.65 11.02
CA THR A 314 15.77 -20.21 12.37
C THR A 314 16.70 -19.50 13.34
N ASP A 315 16.16 -18.66 14.21
CA ASP A 315 16.91 -18.18 15.40
C ASP A 315 17.18 -19.34 16.35
#